data_136efd3cd562e91520e1f40506a5590b
#
_entry.id   136efd3cd562e91520e1f40506a5590b
#
_cell.length_a   1.000
_cell.length_b   1.000
_cell.length_c   1.000
_cell.angle_alpha   90.00
_cell.angle_beta   90.00
_cell.angle_gamma   90.00
#
_symmetry.space_group_name_H-M   'P 1'
#
loop_
_entity.id
_entity.type
_entity.pdbx_description
1 polymer ?
#
loop_
_entity_poly.entity_id
_entity_poly.type
_entity_poly.pdbx_seq_one_letter_code
_entity_poly.pdbx_strand_id
1 'polypeptide(L)'
;MREISCNAIISSIKEMCIQATHYLSDDMKSALYKGVEKEESPLGRQILEQLCENLTIAGKDMIPICQDTGMAVVFVEIGQEVHIVDGGLEDAINEGVRQGYIEGYLRKSVVSDPIERVNTQDNTPAIIHYSIVPGDRFRITLAPKGFGSENMSRVVMLKPADGIEGVKKVILETVDLAGPNACPPMVIGVGVGGDFEKCAIMAKHALTRAAGEHSSVPYVRALEEEMLDKVNRLGIGPGGLGGTVTAFAVNIETYPTHIAGLPVAVNICCHVNRHVTKEL
;
A
#
# COMPACT_ATOMS: atom_id res chain seq x y z
N MET A 1 -21.96 -19.10 15.97
CA MET A 1 -21.71 -17.77 15.40
C MET A 1 -20.74 -17.08 16.33
N ARG A 2 -19.64 -16.56 15.83
CA ARG A 2 -18.61 -15.89 16.64
C ARG A 2 -18.96 -14.40 16.75
N GLU A 3 -19.07 -13.88 17.95
CA GLU A 3 -19.36 -12.47 18.18
C GLU A 3 -18.09 -11.66 18.28
N ILE A 4 -18.08 -10.49 17.64
CA ILE A 4 -17.00 -9.51 17.70
C ILE A 4 -17.62 -8.15 18.01
N SER A 5 -17.19 -7.54 19.12
CA SER A 5 -17.74 -6.25 19.56
C SER A 5 -17.12 -5.08 18.78
N CYS A 6 -17.92 -4.06 18.53
CA CYS A 6 -17.43 -2.81 17.93
C CYS A 6 -16.29 -2.19 18.74
N ASN A 7 -16.30 -2.31 20.07
CA ASN A 7 -15.22 -1.80 20.91
C ASN A 7 -13.87 -2.49 20.64
N ALA A 8 -13.86 -3.81 20.39
CA ALA A 8 -12.66 -4.54 20.03
C ALA A 8 -12.11 -4.06 18.65
N ILE A 9 -13.00 -3.80 17.69
CA ILE A 9 -12.65 -3.26 16.39
C ILE A 9 -12.06 -1.85 16.51
N ILE A 10 -12.72 -0.95 17.24
CA ILE A 10 -12.27 0.43 17.49
C ILE A 10 -10.85 0.43 18.07
N SER A 11 -10.64 -0.33 19.16
CA SER A 11 -9.33 -0.41 19.82
C SER A 11 -8.25 -0.93 18.88
N SER A 12 -8.55 -1.98 18.10
CA SER A 12 -7.60 -2.57 17.18
C SER A 12 -7.24 -1.62 16.04
N ILE A 13 -8.21 -0.98 15.41
CA ILE A 13 -7.98 0.00 14.33
C ILE A 13 -7.16 1.18 14.84
N LYS A 14 -7.49 1.71 16.04
CA LYS A 14 -6.72 2.78 16.68
C LYS A 14 -5.25 2.42 16.82
N GLU A 15 -4.96 1.27 17.41
CA GLU A 15 -3.60 0.78 17.60
C GLU A 15 -2.88 0.55 16.26
N MET A 16 -3.57 -0.02 15.26
CA MET A 16 -3.01 -0.25 13.92
C MET A 16 -2.63 1.06 13.21
N CYS A 17 -3.44 2.13 13.34
CA CYS A 17 -3.11 3.44 12.80
C CYS A 17 -1.80 3.98 13.38
N ILE A 18 -1.65 3.91 14.69
CA ILE A 18 -0.44 4.38 15.39
C ILE A 18 0.75 3.48 15.01
N GLN A 19 0.59 2.17 15.10
CA GLN A 19 1.65 1.22 14.78
C GLN A 19 2.17 1.38 13.34
N ALA A 20 1.27 1.41 12.36
CA ALA A 20 1.65 1.50 10.95
C ALA A 20 2.37 2.80 10.60
N THR A 21 2.10 3.90 11.31
CA THR A 21 2.70 5.20 11.00
C THR A 21 4.02 5.47 11.72
N HIS A 22 4.30 4.76 12.81
CA HIS A 22 5.53 4.92 13.61
C HIS A 22 6.57 3.82 13.35
N TYR A 23 6.12 2.66 12.86
CA TYR A 23 7.00 1.52 12.64
C TYR A 23 6.76 0.93 11.24
N LEU A 24 7.82 0.77 10.47
CA LEU A 24 7.77 -0.08 9.28
C LEU A 24 7.80 -1.56 9.68
N SER A 25 7.16 -2.39 8.85
CA SER A 25 7.27 -3.86 8.95
C SER A 25 8.71 -4.34 8.76
N ASP A 26 9.03 -5.52 9.27
CA ASP A 26 10.40 -6.03 9.23
C ASP A 26 10.87 -6.36 7.81
N ASP A 27 9.96 -6.75 6.91
CA ASP A 27 10.25 -6.94 5.49
C ASP A 27 10.69 -5.64 4.82
N MET A 28 9.99 -4.53 5.09
CA MET A 28 10.33 -3.22 4.55
C MET A 28 11.64 -2.68 5.14
N LYS A 29 11.90 -2.87 6.44
CA LYS A 29 13.20 -2.57 7.04
C LYS A 29 14.32 -3.36 6.37
N SER A 30 14.11 -4.69 6.19
CA SER A 30 15.07 -5.56 5.52
C SER A 30 15.33 -5.11 4.08
N ALA A 31 14.27 -4.74 3.34
CA ALA A 31 14.41 -4.24 1.97
C ALA A 31 15.24 -2.93 1.93
N LEU A 32 15.03 -2.03 2.89
CA LEU A 32 15.77 -0.78 3.00
C LEU A 32 17.27 -1.03 3.29
N TYR A 33 17.60 -1.88 4.28
CA TYR A 33 19.00 -2.22 4.61
C TYR A 33 19.69 -2.91 3.42
N LYS A 34 19.04 -3.87 2.78
CA LYS A 34 19.57 -4.50 1.55
C LYS A 34 19.73 -3.49 0.40
N GLY A 35 18.87 -2.48 0.36
CA GLY A 35 18.98 -1.37 -0.58
C GLY A 35 20.28 -0.61 -0.38
N VAL A 36 20.66 -0.27 0.86
CA VAL A 36 21.94 0.39 1.19
C VAL A 36 23.13 -0.40 0.66
N GLU A 37 23.10 -1.74 0.81
CA GLU A 37 24.18 -2.61 0.35
C GLU A 37 24.28 -2.70 -1.17
N LYS A 38 23.12 -2.66 -1.87
CA LYS A 38 23.02 -2.84 -3.33
C LYS A 38 23.18 -1.55 -4.11
N GLU A 39 22.94 -0.40 -3.49
CA GLU A 39 22.96 0.88 -4.20
C GLU A 39 24.39 1.23 -4.64
N GLU A 40 24.56 1.48 -5.93
CA GLU A 40 25.87 1.81 -6.53
C GLU A 40 26.20 3.31 -6.47
N SER A 41 25.17 4.16 -6.48
CA SER A 41 25.35 5.60 -6.37
C SER A 41 25.74 6.00 -4.93
N PRO A 42 26.86 6.70 -4.74
CA PRO A 42 27.22 7.19 -3.39
C PRO A 42 26.15 8.09 -2.77
N LEU A 43 25.52 8.94 -3.58
CA LEU A 43 24.42 9.80 -3.13
C LEU A 43 23.18 8.99 -2.80
N GLY A 44 22.83 8.01 -3.65
CA GLY A 44 21.70 7.11 -3.42
C GLY A 44 21.88 6.32 -2.11
N ARG A 45 23.09 5.82 -1.85
CA ARG A 45 23.42 5.12 -0.60
C ARG A 45 23.25 6.03 0.61
N GLN A 46 23.77 7.25 0.56
CA GLN A 46 23.62 8.23 1.65
C GLN A 46 22.13 8.52 1.94
N ILE A 47 21.30 8.62 0.91
CA ILE A 47 19.85 8.81 1.10
C ILE A 47 19.24 7.61 1.80
N LEU A 48 19.55 6.38 1.38
CA LEU A 48 19.04 5.16 2.03
C LEU A 48 19.50 5.06 3.49
N GLU A 49 20.74 5.44 3.81
CA GLU A 49 21.26 5.51 5.19
C GLU A 49 20.46 6.51 6.04
N GLN A 50 20.15 7.69 5.50
CA GLN A 50 19.28 8.66 6.16
C GLN A 50 17.86 8.13 6.39
N LEU A 51 17.30 7.38 5.43
CA LEU A 51 16.01 6.73 5.64
C LEU A 51 16.06 5.68 6.75
N CYS A 52 17.14 4.91 6.87
CA CYS A 52 17.34 3.96 7.98
C CYS A 52 17.44 4.70 9.33
N GLU A 53 18.18 5.80 9.38
CA GLU A 53 18.30 6.64 10.59
C GLU A 53 16.92 7.21 10.98
N ASN A 54 16.16 7.71 10.01
CA ASN A 54 14.81 8.22 10.24
C ASN A 54 13.89 7.18 10.89
N LEU A 55 13.96 5.90 10.48
CA LEU A 55 13.17 4.83 11.12
C LEU A 55 13.55 4.64 12.59
N THR A 56 14.85 4.77 12.91
CA THR A 56 15.34 4.65 14.28
C THR A 56 14.84 5.80 15.15
N ILE A 57 14.92 7.03 14.64
CA ILE A 57 14.41 8.23 15.31
C ILE A 57 12.89 8.13 15.53
N ALA A 58 12.14 7.83 14.46
CA ALA A 58 10.70 7.73 14.52
C ALA A 58 10.21 6.72 15.57
N GLY A 59 10.80 5.53 15.59
CA GLY A 59 10.44 4.49 16.56
C GLY A 59 10.87 4.81 18.00
N LYS A 60 12.01 5.48 18.20
CA LYS A 60 12.50 5.84 19.51
C LYS A 60 11.71 7.00 20.14
N ASP A 61 11.42 8.01 19.34
CA ASP A 61 10.84 9.25 19.84
C ASP A 61 9.31 9.28 19.67
N MET A 62 8.71 8.18 19.17
CA MET A 62 7.28 8.04 18.90
C MET A 62 6.76 9.18 18.02
N ILE A 63 7.47 9.45 16.92
CA ILE A 63 7.09 10.41 15.89
C ILE A 63 6.74 9.65 14.60
N PRO A 64 5.73 10.09 13.83
CA PRO A 64 5.45 9.45 12.54
C PRO A 64 6.66 9.47 11.61
N ILE A 65 6.89 8.36 10.89
CA ILE A 65 8.02 8.19 9.95
C ILE A 65 8.02 9.27 8.86
N CYS A 66 6.84 9.77 8.48
CA CYS A 66 6.67 10.76 7.43
C CYS A 66 5.60 11.77 7.84
N GLN A 67 5.70 13.02 7.36
CA GLN A 67 4.67 14.05 7.55
C GLN A 67 3.32 13.71 6.87
N ASP A 68 3.34 12.91 5.80
CA ASP A 68 2.13 12.36 5.21
C ASP A 68 1.81 11.01 5.87
N THR A 69 0.96 11.04 6.88
CA THR A 69 0.51 9.83 7.57
C THR A 69 -0.61 9.10 6.83
N GLY A 70 -1.01 9.64 5.68
CA GLY A 70 -1.86 8.98 4.70
C GLY A 70 -3.36 9.02 5.00
N MET A 71 -4.11 8.47 4.08
CA MET A 71 -5.53 8.12 4.23
C MET A 71 -5.63 6.64 4.59
N ALA A 72 -6.48 6.30 5.55
CA ALA A 72 -6.65 4.91 5.96
C ALA A 72 -7.34 4.10 4.86
N VAL A 73 -6.66 3.06 4.37
CA VAL A 73 -7.25 2.02 3.52
C VAL A 73 -7.34 0.74 4.36
N VAL A 74 -8.53 0.14 4.41
CA VAL A 74 -8.82 -1.01 5.26
C VAL A 74 -9.37 -2.14 4.42
N PHE A 75 -8.73 -3.29 4.48
CA PHE A 75 -9.24 -4.55 3.93
C PHE A 75 -9.76 -5.41 5.07
N VAL A 76 -11.02 -5.83 4.98
CA VAL A 76 -11.68 -6.67 5.98
C VAL A 76 -12.06 -8.00 5.35
N GLU A 77 -11.51 -9.09 5.88
CA GLU A 77 -11.98 -10.45 5.62
C GLU A 77 -12.95 -10.83 6.75
N ILE A 78 -14.22 -10.99 6.42
CA ILE A 78 -15.27 -11.36 7.38
C ILE A 78 -15.82 -12.74 7.09
N GLY A 79 -15.72 -13.64 8.05
CA GLY A 79 -16.30 -14.98 8.00
C GLY A 79 -17.82 -14.95 8.01
N GLN A 80 -18.45 -15.84 7.25
CA GLN A 80 -19.91 -15.97 7.20
C GLN A 80 -20.55 -16.29 8.56
N GLU A 81 -19.76 -16.81 9.51
CA GLU A 81 -20.20 -17.15 10.88
C GLU A 81 -19.84 -16.08 11.92
N VAL A 82 -19.33 -14.92 11.46
CA VAL A 82 -19.06 -13.77 12.31
C VAL A 82 -20.30 -12.89 12.44
N HIS A 83 -20.56 -12.46 13.67
CA HIS A 83 -21.61 -11.49 14.00
C HIS A 83 -21.00 -10.29 14.71
N ILE A 84 -21.16 -9.10 14.14
CA ILE A 84 -20.72 -7.86 14.76
C ILE A 84 -21.79 -7.41 15.73
N VAL A 85 -21.39 -7.13 16.98
CA VAL A 85 -22.30 -6.72 18.06
C VAL A 85 -21.96 -5.31 18.55
N ASP A 86 -22.92 -4.67 19.19
CA ASP A 86 -22.82 -3.35 19.84
C ASP A 86 -22.63 -2.17 18.87
N GLY A 87 -23.03 -2.33 17.59
CA GLY A 87 -23.00 -1.23 16.62
C GLY A 87 -22.76 -1.66 15.17
N GLY A 88 -22.43 -0.69 14.32
CA GLY A 88 -22.11 -0.89 12.91
C GLY A 88 -20.62 -1.11 12.69
N LEU A 89 -20.26 -2.07 11.81
CA LEU A 89 -18.86 -2.37 11.48
C LEU A 89 -18.13 -1.16 10.88
N GLU A 90 -18.77 -0.49 9.94
CA GLU A 90 -18.16 0.68 9.25
C GLU A 90 -17.95 1.85 10.22
N ASP A 91 -18.94 2.10 11.10
CA ASP A 91 -18.84 3.12 12.14
C ASP A 91 -17.71 2.80 13.13
N ALA A 92 -17.57 1.54 13.52
CA ALA A 92 -16.51 1.11 14.41
C ALA A 92 -15.10 1.29 13.77
N ILE A 93 -14.96 0.97 12.48
CA ILE A 93 -13.69 1.19 11.76
C ILE A 93 -13.37 2.70 11.69
N ASN A 94 -14.33 3.52 11.32
CA ASN A 94 -14.13 4.97 11.23
C ASN A 94 -13.84 5.59 12.61
N GLU A 95 -14.52 5.15 13.66
CA GLU A 95 -14.23 5.59 15.03
C GLU A 95 -12.80 5.22 15.46
N GLY A 96 -12.35 4.01 15.15
CA GLY A 96 -10.98 3.59 15.41
C GLY A 96 -9.94 4.43 14.65
N VAL A 97 -10.21 4.77 13.39
CA VAL A 97 -9.37 5.69 12.60
C VAL A 97 -9.35 7.08 13.24
N ARG A 98 -10.51 7.63 13.58
CA ARG A 98 -10.62 8.94 14.24
C ARG A 98 -9.78 9.00 15.50
N GLN A 99 -9.93 8.03 16.39
CA GLN A 99 -9.15 7.95 17.63
C GLN A 99 -7.65 7.78 17.35
N GLY A 100 -7.27 6.89 16.43
CA GLY A 100 -5.89 6.65 16.07
C GLY A 100 -5.18 7.88 15.52
N TYR A 101 -5.86 8.66 14.66
CA TYR A 101 -5.27 9.88 14.09
C TYR A 101 -5.23 11.05 15.09
N ILE A 102 -6.14 11.10 16.05
CA ILE A 102 -6.13 12.12 17.10
C ILE A 102 -5.08 11.79 18.17
N GLU A 103 -5.14 10.59 18.75
CA GLU A 103 -4.26 10.17 19.86
C GLU A 103 -2.81 9.91 19.41
N GLY A 104 -2.61 9.46 18.16
CA GLY A 104 -1.29 9.27 17.56
C GLY A 104 -0.67 10.54 17.00
N TYR A 105 -1.31 11.71 17.17
CA TYR A 105 -0.85 12.99 16.61
C TYR A 105 -0.59 12.93 15.10
N LEU A 106 -1.39 12.14 14.38
CA LEU A 106 -1.24 11.94 12.95
C LEU A 106 -1.86 13.12 12.17
N ARG A 107 -1.38 13.33 10.95
CA ARG A 107 -1.89 14.41 10.09
C ARG A 107 -3.29 14.08 9.59
N LYS A 108 -4.27 14.96 9.84
CA LYS A 108 -5.63 14.87 9.32
C LYS A 108 -5.65 15.41 7.90
N SER A 109 -5.63 14.52 6.91
CA SER A 109 -5.46 14.88 5.49
C SER A 109 -6.72 14.71 4.66
N VAL A 110 -7.79 14.13 5.24
CA VAL A 110 -9.05 13.88 4.53
C VAL A 110 -9.88 15.16 4.45
N VAL A 111 -10.44 15.42 3.27
CA VAL A 111 -11.40 16.48 3.00
C VAL A 111 -12.77 15.89 2.71
N SER A 112 -13.83 16.51 3.21
CA SER A 112 -15.22 16.03 3.10
C SER A 112 -15.76 16.07 1.69
N ASP A 113 -15.25 16.98 0.86
CA ASP A 113 -15.58 17.11 -0.55
C ASP A 113 -14.32 17.37 -1.37
N PRO A 114 -14.14 16.70 -2.52
CA PRO A 114 -12.91 16.83 -3.32
C PRO A 114 -12.77 18.18 -4.03
N ILE A 115 -13.85 18.94 -4.19
CA ILE A 115 -13.86 20.25 -4.86
C ILE A 115 -13.84 21.38 -3.82
N GLU A 116 -14.73 21.36 -2.83
CA GLU A 116 -14.79 22.39 -1.76
C GLU A 116 -13.65 22.25 -0.75
N ARG A 117 -13.10 21.06 -0.58
CA ARG A 117 -11.89 20.73 0.19
C ARG A 117 -11.93 21.14 1.67
N VAL A 118 -13.09 21.06 2.30
CA VAL A 118 -13.23 21.27 3.74
C VAL A 118 -12.65 20.05 4.49
N ASN A 119 -11.69 20.27 5.38
CA ASN A 119 -11.05 19.20 6.13
C ASN A 119 -12.01 18.57 7.15
N THR A 120 -12.01 17.24 7.25
CA THR A 120 -12.88 16.50 8.19
C THR A 120 -12.44 16.60 9.65
N GLN A 121 -11.22 17.05 9.92
CA GLN A 121 -10.58 17.24 11.23
C GLN A 121 -10.23 15.94 12.00
N ASP A 122 -10.57 14.79 11.49
CA ASP A 122 -10.39 13.50 12.13
C ASP A 122 -9.83 12.39 11.22
N ASN A 123 -9.56 12.72 9.96
CA ASN A 123 -9.05 11.83 8.92
C ASN A 123 -10.01 10.70 8.51
N THR A 124 -11.30 10.87 8.74
CA THR A 124 -12.37 9.97 8.26
C THR A 124 -13.10 10.57 7.06
N PRO A 125 -13.80 9.75 6.24
CA PRO A 125 -13.91 8.30 6.35
C PRO A 125 -12.67 7.56 5.83
N ALA A 126 -12.48 6.31 6.30
CA ALA A 126 -11.55 5.38 5.69
C ALA A 126 -12.09 4.86 4.35
N ILE A 127 -11.18 4.37 3.48
CA ILE A 127 -11.56 3.56 2.31
C ILE A 127 -11.61 2.11 2.75
N ILE A 128 -12.78 1.49 2.76
CA ILE A 128 -12.98 0.15 3.31
C ILE A 128 -13.37 -0.82 2.19
N HIS A 129 -12.66 -1.94 2.12
CA HIS A 129 -12.95 -3.05 1.21
C HIS A 129 -13.30 -4.29 2.02
N TYR A 130 -14.41 -4.94 1.67
CA TYR A 130 -14.88 -6.13 2.35
C TYR A 130 -14.73 -7.38 1.47
N SER A 131 -14.31 -8.49 2.09
CA SER A 131 -14.30 -9.82 1.49
C SER A 131 -15.02 -10.78 2.43
N ILE A 132 -16.06 -11.45 1.95
CA ILE A 132 -16.75 -12.47 2.71
C ILE A 132 -16.07 -13.81 2.46
N VAL A 133 -15.67 -14.49 3.55
CA VAL A 133 -14.96 -15.77 3.51
C VAL A 133 -15.73 -16.84 4.30
N PRO A 134 -15.53 -18.14 4.01
CA PRO A 134 -16.11 -19.22 4.81
C PRO A 134 -15.57 -19.20 6.25
N GLY A 135 -16.39 -19.70 7.20
CA GLY A 135 -16.02 -19.85 8.60
C GLY A 135 -16.18 -18.59 9.43
N ASP A 136 -15.41 -18.49 10.51
CA ASP A 136 -15.54 -17.47 11.55
C ASP A 136 -14.32 -16.54 11.70
N ARG A 137 -13.48 -16.51 10.68
CA ARG A 137 -12.33 -15.60 10.63
C ARG A 137 -12.79 -14.14 10.56
N PHE A 138 -12.12 -13.28 11.32
CA PHE A 138 -12.25 -11.84 11.16
C PHE A 138 -10.84 -11.23 11.15
N ARG A 139 -10.42 -10.80 9.98
CA ARG A 139 -9.07 -10.28 9.73
C ARG A 139 -9.16 -8.88 9.15
N ILE A 140 -8.37 -7.98 9.71
CA ILE A 140 -8.28 -6.60 9.24
C ILE A 140 -6.83 -6.33 8.81
N THR A 141 -6.66 -5.77 7.62
CA THR A 141 -5.41 -5.17 7.16
C THR A 141 -5.62 -3.67 6.97
N LEU A 142 -4.90 -2.86 7.72
CA LEU A 142 -4.93 -1.41 7.62
C LEU A 142 -3.64 -0.93 6.99
N ALA A 143 -3.75 -0.13 5.92
CA ALA A 143 -2.65 0.45 5.16
C ALA A 143 -2.86 1.97 5.00
N PRO A 144 -2.22 2.80 5.84
CA PRO A 144 -2.26 4.24 5.66
C PRO A 144 -1.50 4.64 4.39
N LYS A 145 -2.23 5.12 3.37
CA LYS A 145 -1.69 5.40 2.03
C LYS A 145 -1.41 6.89 1.83
N GLY A 146 -0.14 7.26 1.69
CA GLY A 146 0.28 8.62 1.37
C GLY A 146 -0.08 9.02 -0.06
N PHE A 147 -0.48 10.27 -0.26
CA PHE A 147 -1.03 10.75 -1.53
C PHE A 147 0.02 11.25 -2.53
N GLY A 148 1.23 11.57 -2.11
CA GLY A 148 2.30 11.89 -3.05
C GLY A 148 2.52 10.76 -4.07
N SER A 149 2.67 9.54 -3.58
CA SER A 149 2.80 8.36 -4.44
C SER A 149 1.45 7.87 -5.01
N GLU A 150 0.33 8.05 -4.29
CA GLU A 150 -1.00 7.68 -4.81
C GLU A 150 -1.33 8.42 -6.10
N ASN A 151 -1.03 9.72 -6.17
CA ASN A 151 -1.27 10.55 -7.35
C ASN A 151 -0.49 10.10 -8.60
N MET A 152 0.52 9.25 -8.42
CA MET A 152 1.33 8.70 -9.53
C MET A 152 0.77 7.39 -10.08
N SER A 153 -0.31 6.88 -9.51
CA SER A 153 -0.94 5.62 -9.90
C SER A 153 -1.81 5.76 -11.15
N ARG A 154 -1.95 4.68 -11.92
CA ARG A 154 -2.70 4.70 -13.20
C ARG A 154 -3.55 3.43 -13.36
N VAL A 155 -4.68 3.59 -14.03
CA VAL A 155 -5.50 2.49 -14.58
C VAL A 155 -5.52 2.61 -16.10
N VAL A 156 -5.23 1.53 -16.79
CA VAL A 156 -5.19 1.48 -18.26
C VAL A 156 -6.02 0.28 -18.75
N MET A 157 -6.94 0.54 -19.67
CA MET A 157 -7.73 -0.50 -20.32
C MET A 157 -7.02 -0.94 -21.61
N LEU A 158 -6.24 -2.01 -21.51
CA LEU A 158 -5.54 -2.61 -22.66
C LEU A 158 -6.50 -3.49 -23.48
N LYS A 159 -6.09 -3.77 -24.70
CA LYS A 159 -6.73 -4.77 -25.55
C LYS A 159 -6.06 -6.14 -25.33
N PRO A 160 -6.77 -7.27 -25.46
CA PRO A 160 -6.18 -8.60 -25.37
C PRO A 160 -4.95 -8.80 -26.28
N ALA A 161 -4.95 -8.16 -27.46
CA ALA A 161 -3.82 -8.21 -28.40
C ALA A 161 -2.53 -7.56 -27.89
N ASP A 162 -2.61 -6.65 -26.91
CA ASP A 162 -1.44 -6.03 -26.31
C ASP A 162 -0.65 -7.02 -25.44
N GLY A 163 -1.33 -8.05 -24.93
CA GLY A 163 -0.74 -9.18 -24.21
C GLY A 163 0.16 -8.76 -23.03
N ILE A 164 1.08 -9.64 -22.68
CA ILE A 164 1.99 -9.42 -21.54
C ILE A 164 2.94 -8.22 -21.78
N GLU A 165 3.32 -7.95 -23.01
CA GLU A 165 4.19 -6.82 -23.33
C GLU A 165 3.48 -5.48 -23.10
N GLY A 166 2.16 -5.41 -23.37
CA GLY A 166 1.35 -4.26 -22.99
C GLY A 166 1.31 -4.04 -21.49
N VAL A 167 1.16 -5.12 -20.70
CA VAL A 167 1.20 -5.04 -19.22
C VAL A 167 2.56 -4.51 -18.73
N LYS A 168 3.67 -5.07 -19.24
CA LYS A 168 5.02 -4.62 -18.89
C LYS A 168 5.24 -3.15 -19.22
N LYS A 169 4.77 -2.72 -20.38
CA LYS A 169 4.84 -1.33 -20.83
C LYS A 169 4.10 -0.39 -19.88
N VAL A 170 2.87 -0.72 -19.48
CA VAL A 170 2.08 0.10 -18.53
C VAL A 170 2.79 0.24 -17.20
N ILE A 171 3.39 -0.83 -16.67
CA ILE A 171 4.14 -0.79 -15.41
C ILE A 171 5.33 0.17 -15.54
N LEU A 172 6.18 0.00 -16.57
CA LEU A 172 7.37 0.83 -16.75
C LEU A 172 7.03 2.30 -17.00
N GLU A 173 6.05 2.58 -17.85
CA GLU A 173 5.60 3.96 -18.12
C GLU A 173 5.04 4.63 -16.87
N THR A 174 4.31 3.88 -16.03
CA THR A 174 3.76 4.44 -14.79
C THR A 174 4.87 4.80 -13.82
N VAL A 175 5.89 3.95 -13.68
CA VAL A 175 7.03 4.20 -12.79
C VAL A 175 7.90 5.35 -13.31
N ASP A 176 8.14 5.41 -14.61
CA ASP A 176 8.93 6.47 -15.25
C ASP A 176 8.25 7.84 -15.07
N LEU A 177 6.93 7.90 -15.31
CA LEU A 177 6.12 9.11 -15.08
C LEU A 177 6.06 9.52 -13.60
N ALA A 178 6.05 8.55 -12.69
CA ALA A 178 6.10 8.81 -11.26
C ALA A 178 7.41 9.47 -10.85
N GLY A 179 8.52 8.93 -11.34
CA GLY A 179 9.85 9.49 -11.12
C GLY A 179 10.12 9.84 -9.65
N PRO A 180 10.72 11.02 -9.40
CA PRO A 180 11.00 11.48 -8.04
C PRO A 180 9.74 11.79 -7.19
N ASN A 181 8.59 12.07 -7.84
CA ASN A 181 7.36 12.47 -7.15
C ASN A 181 6.77 11.35 -6.28
N ALA A 182 7.16 10.10 -6.53
CA ALA A 182 6.73 8.96 -5.74
C ALA A 182 7.59 8.71 -4.49
N CYS A 183 8.61 9.51 -4.23
CA CYS A 183 9.58 9.32 -3.13
C CYS A 183 10.19 7.90 -3.14
N PRO A 184 10.93 7.50 -4.21
CA PRO A 184 11.55 6.20 -4.30
C PRO A 184 12.64 5.98 -3.21
N PRO A 185 12.96 4.70 -2.89
CA PRO A 185 12.54 3.48 -3.58
C PRO A 185 11.07 3.12 -3.37
N MET A 186 10.43 2.61 -4.42
CA MET A 186 9.00 2.36 -4.45
C MET A 186 8.64 0.92 -4.08
N VAL A 187 7.40 0.70 -3.64
CA VAL A 187 6.71 -0.59 -3.75
C VAL A 187 5.59 -0.41 -4.78
N ILE A 188 5.52 -1.31 -5.74
CA ILE A 188 4.63 -1.20 -6.88
C ILE A 188 3.62 -2.34 -6.81
N GLY A 189 2.35 -2.00 -6.58
CA GLY A 189 1.24 -2.94 -6.65
C GLY A 189 0.62 -2.93 -8.04
N VAL A 190 0.39 -4.09 -8.61
CA VAL A 190 -0.18 -4.25 -9.94
C VAL A 190 -1.38 -5.17 -9.88
N GLY A 191 -2.49 -4.74 -10.46
CA GLY A 191 -3.68 -5.57 -10.66
C GLY A 191 -3.93 -5.79 -12.14
N VAL A 192 -4.03 -7.04 -12.57
CA VAL A 192 -4.26 -7.42 -13.97
C VAL A 192 -5.52 -8.27 -14.09
N GLY A 193 -6.44 -7.87 -14.92
CA GLY A 193 -7.71 -8.57 -15.10
C GLY A 193 -8.85 -7.99 -14.25
N GLY A 194 -9.96 -8.74 -14.14
CA GLY A 194 -11.21 -8.21 -13.59
C GLY A 194 -11.85 -7.21 -14.56
N ASP A 195 -12.18 -6.06 -14.03
CA ASP A 195 -12.70 -4.89 -14.74
C ASP A 195 -11.98 -3.62 -14.28
N PHE A 196 -12.53 -2.45 -14.58
CA PHE A 196 -11.95 -1.15 -14.25
C PHE A 196 -11.72 -0.97 -12.75
N GLU A 197 -12.67 -1.39 -11.91
CA GLU A 197 -12.54 -1.23 -10.45
C GLU A 197 -11.74 -2.36 -9.82
N LYS A 198 -11.96 -3.61 -10.26
CA LYS A 198 -11.30 -4.79 -9.67
C LYS A 198 -9.79 -4.73 -9.83
N CYS A 199 -9.28 -4.34 -11.00
CA CYS A 199 -7.83 -4.20 -11.19
C CYS A 199 -7.23 -3.13 -10.28
N ALA A 200 -7.94 -2.01 -10.05
CA ALA A 200 -7.50 -0.95 -9.14
C ALA A 200 -7.45 -1.41 -7.67
N ILE A 201 -8.49 -2.13 -7.22
CA ILE A 201 -8.53 -2.71 -5.86
C ILE A 201 -7.39 -3.73 -5.67
N MET A 202 -7.16 -4.61 -6.66
CA MET A 202 -6.06 -5.58 -6.62
C MET A 202 -4.69 -4.90 -6.56
N ALA A 203 -4.47 -3.86 -7.35
CA ALA A 203 -3.22 -3.09 -7.32
C ALA A 203 -2.97 -2.48 -5.94
N LYS A 204 -4.02 -1.95 -5.29
CA LYS A 204 -3.96 -1.44 -3.92
C LYS A 204 -3.68 -2.54 -2.91
N HIS A 205 -4.36 -3.68 -3.02
CA HIS A 205 -4.18 -4.84 -2.15
C HIS A 205 -2.77 -5.44 -2.28
N ALA A 206 -2.23 -5.52 -3.49
CA ALA A 206 -0.90 -6.02 -3.76
C ALA A 206 0.22 -5.25 -3.01
N LEU A 207 -0.02 -3.99 -2.63
CA LEU A 207 0.90 -3.22 -1.79
C LEU A 207 0.99 -3.75 -0.35
N THR A 208 0.03 -4.57 0.11
CA THR A 208 0.04 -5.16 1.45
C THR A 208 0.78 -6.48 1.55
N ARG A 209 1.28 -7.01 0.41
CA ARG A 209 2.15 -8.18 0.41
C ARG A 209 3.56 -7.78 0.82
N ALA A 210 4.20 -8.61 1.64
CA ALA A 210 5.53 -8.34 2.17
C ALA A 210 6.58 -8.16 1.05
N ALA A 211 7.47 -7.21 1.22
CA ALA A 211 8.58 -6.98 0.28
C ALA A 211 9.50 -8.21 0.24
N GLY A 212 9.68 -8.79 -0.94
CA GLY A 212 10.44 -10.03 -1.14
C GLY A 212 9.59 -11.30 -1.09
N GLU A 213 8.29 -11.19 -0.82
CA GLU A 213 7.34 -12.28 -1.04
C GLU A 213 6.80 -12.20 -2.47
N HIS A 214 6.84 -13.32 -3.18
CA HIS A 214 6.38 -13.40 -4.56
C HIS A 214 5.05 -14.13 -4.70
N SER A 215 4.39 -13.92 -5.83
CA SER A 215 3.18 -14.66 -6.19
C SER A 215 3.43 -16.18 -6.18
N SER A 216 2.46 -16.94 -5.70
CA SER A 216 2.46 -18.39 -5.78
C SER A 216 2.26 -18.92 -7.21
N VAL A 217 1.79 -18.08 -8.13
CA VAL A 217 1.58 -18.41 -9.54
C VAL A 217 2.90 -18.25 -10.30
N PRO A 218 3.49 -19.31 -10.88
CA PRO A 218 4.87 -19.28 -11.39
C PRO A 218 5.13 -18.20 -12.46
N TYR A 219 4.23 -18.01 -13.43
CA TYR A 219 4.42 -16.99 -14.47
C TYR A 219 4.28 -15.55 -13.91
N VAL A 220 3.45 -15.36 -12.89
CA VAL A 220 3.31 -14.06 -12.22
C VAL A 220 4.58 -13.73 -11.43
N ARG A 221 5.12 -14.71 -10.68
CA ARG A 221 6.42 -14.56 -9.99
C ARG A 221 7.52 -14.16 -10.96
N ALA A 222 7.66 -14.87 -12.08
CA ALA A 222 8.67 -14.54 -13.09
C ALA A 222 8.48 -13.12 -13.63
N LEU A 223 7.24 -12.67 -13.80
CA LEU A 223 6.92 -11.31 -14.23
C LEU A 223 7.27 -10.28 -13.15
N GLU A 224 7.01 -10.55 -11.87
CA GLU A 224 7.39 -9.68 -10.74
C GLU A 224 8.91 -9.47 -10.70
N GLU A 225 9.68 -10.56 -10.81
CA GLU A 225 11.14 -10.54 -10.80
C GLU A 225 11.69 -9.78 -12.01
N GLU A 226 11.16 -10.04 -13.22
CA GLU A 226 11.55 -9.33 -14.45
C GLU A 226 11.25 -7.84 -14.34
N MET A 227 10.06 -7.48 -13.83
CA MET A 227 9.66 -6.08 -13.74
C MET A 227 10.44 -5.32 -12.69
N LEU A 228 10.78 -5.93 -11.55
CA LEU A 228 11.64 -5.30 -10.54
C LEU A 228 13.03 -4.99 -11.11
N ASP A 229 13.64 -5.91 -11.86
CA ASP A 229 14.91 -5.68 -12.52
C ASP A 229 14.82 -4.53 -13.54
N LYS A 230 13.79 -4.52 -14.41
CA LYS A 230 13.58 -3.46 -15.41
C LYS A 230 13.32 -2.10 -14.76
N VAL A 231 12.53 -2.03 -13.70
CA VAL A 231 12.25 -0.80 -12.95
C VAL A 231 13.54 -0.25 -12.33
N ASN A 232 14.37 -1.10 -11.76
CA ASN A 232 15.63 -0.66 -11.15
C ASN A 232 16.63 -0.17 -12.22
N ARG A 233 16.57 -0.67 -13.46
CA ARG A 233 17.35 -0.17 -14.60
C ARG A 233 16.89 1.18 -15.15
N LEU A 234 15.73 1.71 -14.73
CA LEU A 234 15.34 3.08 -15.10
C LEU A 234 16.28 4.13 -14.50
N GLY A 235 17.02 3.78 -13.44
CA GLY A 235 18.02 4.66 -12.87
C GLY A 235 17.47 5.86 -12.12
N ILE A 236 16.17 5.83 -11.73
CA ILE A 236 15.54 6.91 -10.95
C ILE A 236 16.22 7.03 -9.58
N GLY A 237 16.47 5.89 -8.93
CA GLY A 237 17.23 5.78 -7.70
C GLY A 237 16.58 6.41 -6.46
N PRO A 238 17.23 6.28 -5.29
CA PRO A 238 16.72 6.81 -4.04
C PRO A 238 16.48 8.32 -4.08
N GLY A 239 15.32 8.76 -3.59
CA GLY A 239 14.91 10.17 -3.65
C GLY A 239 14.68 10.72 -5.06
N GLY A 240 14.83 9.91 -6.10
CA GLY A 240 14.76 10.36 -7.50
C GLY A 240 16.03 11.09 -7.96
N LEU A 241 17.16 10.90 -7.26
CA LEU A 241 18.43 11.58 -7.52
C LEU A 241 19.45 10.70 -8.26
N GLY A 242 18.97 9.66 -8.92
CA GLY A 242 19.80 8.69 -9.64
C GLY A 242 20.27 7.56 -8.73
N GLY A 243 20.49 6.40 -9.32
CA GLY A 243 20.95 5.19 -8.62
C GLY A 243 20.30 3.93 -9.14
N THR A 244 20.64 2.81 -8.51
CA THR A 244 20.22 1.48 -8.93
C THR A 244 19.03 0.93 -8.15
N VAL A 245 18.67 1.52 -7.02
CA VAL A 245 17.53 1.10 -6.18
C VAL A 245 16.35 2.05 -6.38
N THR A 246 15.57 1.82 -7.42
CA THR A 246 14.35 2.59 -7.74
C THR A 246 13.13 2.01 -7.05
N ALA A 247 13.07 0.68 -6.87
CA ALA A 247 11.98 -0.01 -6.20
C ALA A 247 12.50 -1.18 -5.35
N PHE A 248 11.76 -1.51 -4.29
CA PHE A 248 11.99 -2.66 -3.44
C PHE A 248 11.20 -3.89 -3.88
N ALA A 249 10.01 -3.69 -4.43
CA ALA A 249 9.15 -4.78 -4.88
C ALA A 249 8.22 -4.34 -6.02
N VAL A 250 7.89 -5.32 -6.87
CA VAL A 250 6.75 -5.28 -7.79
C VAL A 250 5.88 -6.47 -7.44
N ASN A 251 4.70 -6.22 -6.92
CA ASN A 251 3.74 -7.23 -6.47
C ASN A 251 2.56 -7.24 -7.44
N ILE A 252 2.27 -8.38 -8.05
CA ILE A 252 1.23 -8.52 -9.07
C ILE A 252 0.12 -9.45 -8.58
N GLU A 253 -1.12 -9.01 -8.69
CA GLU A 253 -2.33 -9.82 -8.52
C GLU A 253 -3.07 -9.95 -9.83
N THR A 254 -3.65 -11.13 -10.07
CA THR A 254 -4.39 -11.42 -11.30
C THR A 254 -5.81 -11.90 -10.99
N TYR A 255 -6.74 -11.60 -11.88
CA TYR A 255 -8.13 -12.03 -11.76
C TYR A 255 -8.69 -12.36 -13.14
N PRO A 256 -9.64 -13.34 -13.27
CA PRO A 256 -10.36 -13.58 -14.50
C PRO A 256 -10.97 -12.31 -15.07
N THR A 257 -10.93 -12.15 -16.39
CA THR A 257 -11.43 -10.97 -17.08
C THR A 257 -12.31 -11.34 -18.27
N HIS A 258 -13.03 -10.37 -18.80
CA HIS A 258 -13.82 -10.55 -20.02
C HIS A 258 -12.90 -10.78 -21.24
N ILE A 259 -13.30 -11.67 -22.17
CA ILE A 259 -12.48 -12.06 -23.33
C ILE A 259 -12.03 -10.88 -24.20
N ALA A 260 -12.76 -9.76 -24.19
CA ALA A 260 -12.46 -8.57 -24.97
C ALA A 260 -11.64 -7.50 -24.20
N GLY A 261 -11.24 -7.76 -22.96
CA GLY A 261 -10.56 -6.77 -22.12
C GLY A 261 -9.24 -7.28 -21.53
N LEU A 262 -8.35 -6.35 -21.21
CA LEU A 262 -7.14 -6.58 -20.43
C LEU A 262 -6.88 -5.34 -19.55
N PRO A 263 -7.69 -5.13 -18.49
CA PRO A 263 -7.48 -4.01 -17.58
C PRO A 263 -6.21 -4.21 -16.76
N VAL A 264 -5.46 -3.14 -16.58
CA VAL A 264 -4.22 -3.10 -15.79
C VAL A 264 -4.23 -1.86 -14.91
N ALA A 265 -4.06 -2.04 -13.62
CA ALA A 265 -3.83 -0.95 -12.68
C ALA A 265 -2.43 -1.06 -12.08
N VAL A 266 -1.76 0.08 -11.93
CA VAL A 266 -0.48 0.20 -11.25
C VAL A 266 -0.63 1.22 -10.14
N ASN A 267 -0.51 0.78 -8.90
CA ASN A 267 -0.58 1.62 -7.72
C ASN A 267 0.83 1.79 -7.13
N ILE A 268 1.30 3.02 -7.06
CA ILE A 268 2.64 3.34 -6.58
C ILE A 268 2.58 3.64 -5.08
N CYS A 269 3.49 3.05 -4.31
CA CYS A 269 3.77 3.43 -2.94
C CYS A 269 5.23 3.86 -2.77
N CYS A 270 5.48 4.84 -1.90
CA CYS A 270 6.82 5.31 -1.58
C CYS A 270 7.58 4.32 -0.68
N HIS A 271 8.82 4.66 -0.31
CA HIS A 271 9.63 3.87 0.62
C HIS A 271 8.97 3.65 2.00
N VAL A 272 7.99 4.47 2.37
CA VAL A 272 7.17 4.26 3.58
C VAL A 272 5.92 3.46 3.20
N ASN A 273 6.11 2.26 2.63
CA ASN A 273 5.02 1.31 2.43
C ASN A 273 4.70 0.63 3.76
N ARG A 274 3.58 0.99 4.35
CA ARG A 274 3.20 0.62 5.71
C ARG A 274 1.82 -0.02 5.74
N HIS A 275 1.75 -1.13 6.43
CA HIS A 275 0.49 -1.82 6.71
C HIS A 275 0.62 -2.68 7.96
N VAL A 276 -0.48 -2.93 8.61
CA VAL A 276 -0.58 -3.82 9.78
C VAL A 276 -1.78 -4.72 9.58
N THR A 277 -1.60 -5.99 9.89
CA THR A 277 -2.68 -6.99 9.85
C THR A 277 -2.94 -7.53 11.25
N LYS A 278 -4.20 -7.59 11.65
CA LYS A 278 -4.66 -8.25 12.88
C LYS A 278 -5.80 -9.21 12.60
N GLU A 279 -5.83 -10.31 13.32
CA GLU A 279 -6.94 -11.25 13.40
C GLU A 279 -7.62 -11.07 14.76
N LEU A 280 -8.90 -10.79 14.76
CA LEU A 280 -9.73 -10.57 15.95
C LEU A 280 -10.62 -11.79 16.22
#